data_0dad071bba52b382587cbf58d9f6c569
#
_entry.id   0dad071bba52b382587cbf58d9f6c569
#
_cell.length_a   1.000
_cell.length_b   1.000
_cell.length_c   1.000
_cell.angle_alpha   90.00
_cell.angle_beta   90.00
_cell.angle_gamma   90.00
#
_symmetry.space_group_name_H-M   'P 1'
#
loop_
_entity.id
_entity.type
_entity.pdbx_description
1 polymer ?
#
loop_
_entity_poly.entity_id
_entity_poly.type
_entity_poly.pdbx_seq_one_letter_code
_entity_poly.pdbx_strand_id
1 'polypeptide(L)'
;MTTDDRAKAVAPFGFTPRQARFLALVMRHAGVCLLRQYATFAGIVQGQKTRAFFHKLVSHRHAISYACRHNRAKLYHVHHFALYRAIDEPNSAYRRPIPANRVAERLMMLDGVLTDPGLDWLASRAEKAAYFTNGRCSVPPEMLPRLNAAAAPRTDHAFPDKFPIGIATDGRPVFLYVVLPTVRDNFRAFLRRHATLFQTLPSWTLRVVLPRALADAYEGVQAVVRDEFESPLYPHTVDELKWYFEQRRRIGSTQFYPSDERFIRAADAFDAPRFDSLYHCRYCGR
;
A
#
# COMPACT_ATOMS: atom_id res chain seq x y z
N MET A 1 -1.59 16.54 -11.44
CA MET A 1 -0.41 17.29 -10.89
C MET A 1 0.67 16.29 -10.51
N THR A 2 1.90 16.51 -10.96
CA THR A 2 3.09 15.76 -10.52
C THR A 2 3.51 16.15 -9.09
N THR A 3 4.42 15.40 -8.48
CA THR A 3 4.98 15.77 -7.16
C THR A 3 5.69 17.13 -7.23
N ASP A 4 6.35 17.45 -8.34
CA ASP A 4 7.04 18.73 -8.52
C ASP A 4 6.07 19.91 -8.72
N ASP A 5 4.96 19.70 -9.41
CA ASP A 5 3.92 20.74 -9.54
C ASP A 5 3.30 21.08 -8.18
N ARG A 6 3.03 20.05 -7.37
CA ARG A 6 2.55 20.21 -5.99
C ARG A 6 3.55 20.95 -5.12
N ALA A 7 4.83 20.63 -5.24
CA ALA A 7 5.90 21.35 -4.52
C ALA A 7 5.94 22.82 -4.93
N LYS A 8 5.85 23.13 -6.23
CA LYS A 8 5.77 24.52 -6.72
C LYS A 8 4.54 25.25 -6.16
N ALA A 9 3.41 24.58 -6.04
CA ALA A 9 2.18 25.16 -5.48
C ALA A 9 2.27 25.43 -3.96
N VAL A 10 3.10 24.68 -3.24
CA VAL A 10 3.35 24.85 -1.79
C VAL A 10 4.43 25.91 -1.51
N ALA A 11 5.39 26.14 -2.41
CA ALA A 11 6.48 27.09 -2.22
C ALA A 11 6.04 28.54 -1.85
N PRO A 12 4.95 29.11 -2.44
CA PRO A 12 4.46 30.46 -2.12
C PRO A 12 4.06 30.65 -0.64
N PHE A 13 3.83 29.58 0.11
CA PHE A 13 3.61 29.66 1.57
C PHE A 13 4.90 29.93 2.36
N GLY A 14 5.97 30.32 1.66
CA GLY A 14 7.25 30.70 2.22
C GLY A 14 8.18 29.51 2.48
N PHE A 15 7.99 28.38 1.82
CA PHE A 15 8.85 27.21 1.93
C PHE A 15 9.90 27.18 0.81
N THR A 16 11.11 26.71 1.16
CA THR A 16 12.10 26.41 0.12
C THR A 16 11.63 25.26 -0.77
N PRO A 17 12.13 25.11 -2.01
CA PRO A 17 11.72 24.01 -2.90
C PRO A 17 11.81 22.64 -2.24
N ARG A 18 12.88 22.37 -1.46
CA ARG A 18 13.08 21.13 -0.72
C ARG A 18 12.03 20.93 0.38
N GLN A 19 11.72 22.00 1.14
CA GLN A 19 10.68 21.96 2.18
C GLN A 19 9.29 21.75 1.56
N ALA A 20 8.99 22.43 0.47
CA ALA A 20 7.73 22.32 -0.25
C ALA A 20 7.53 20.90 -0.81
N ARG A 21 8.58 20.30 -1.40
CA ARG A 21 8.52 18.91 -1.89
C ARG A 21 8.30 17.91 -0.74
N PHE A 22 8.99 18.09 0.39
CA PHE A 22 8.74 17.27 1.58
C PHE A 22 7.30 17.39 2.07
N LEU A 23 6.76 18.61 2.17
CA LEU A 23 5.38 18.85 2.60
C LEU A 23 4.36 18.24 1.64
N ALA A 24 4.58 18.33 0.34
CA ALA A 24 3.72 17.69 -0.65
C ALA A 24 3.66 16.17 -0.43
N LEU A 25 4.79 15.51 -0.17
CA LEU A 25 4.84 14.08 0.14
C LEU A 25 4.14 13.76 1.48
N VAL A 26 4.38 14.54 2.53
CA VAL A 26 3.71 14.38 3.83
C VAL A 26 2.20 14.46 3.67
N MET A 27 1.70 15.52 3.02
CA MET A 27 0.26 15.76 2.85
C MET A 27 -0.43 14.66 2.05
N ARG A 28 0.26 14.10 1.05
CA ARG A 28 -0.32 13.06 0.18
C ARG A 28 -0.31 11.66 0.77
N HIS A 29 0.67 11.35 1.63
CA HIS A 29 0.89 9.96 2.03
C HIS A 29 0.71 9.70 3.52
N ALA A 30 0.80 10.72 4.38
CA ALA A 30 0.76 10.51 5.82
C ALA A 30 -0.06 11.55 6.59
N GLY A 31 0.00 12.82 6.21
CA GLY A 31 -0.53 13.95 6.96
C GLY A 31 0.26 14.28 8.22
N VAL A 32 1.16 13.38 8.64
CA VAL A 32 2.00 13.50 9.82
C VAL A 32 3.45 13.19 9.51
N CYS A 33 4.37 13.79 10.26
CA CYS A 33 5.80 13.53 10.10
C CYS A 33 6.59 13.78 11.39
N LEU A 34 7.85 13.36 11.37
CA LEU A 34 8.84 13.56 12.42
C LEU A 34 10.01 14.38 11.89
N LEU A 35 10.74 15.07 12.79
CA LEU A 35 11.96 15.79 12.45
C LEU A 35 12.97 14.93 11.67
N ARG A 36 13.17 13.67 12.13
CA ARG A 36 14.12 12.75 11.49
C ARG A 36 13.80 12.50 10.03
N GLN A 37 12.52 12.41 9.69
CA GLN A 37 12.08 12.15 8.32
C GLN A 37 12.45 13.29 7.37
N TYR A 38 12.27 14.54 7.82
CA TYR A 38 12.75 15.68 7.05
C TYR A 38 14.28 15.73 6.96
N ALA A 39 14.99 15.46 8.05
CA ALA A 39 16.45 15.45 8.05
C ALA A 39 17.00 14.41 7.06
N THR A 40 16.47 13.18 7.07
CA THR A 40 16.82 12.11 6.12
C THR A 40 16.51 12.52 4.68
N PHE A 41 15.29 13.01 4.41
CA PHE A 41 14.88 13.48 3.09
C PHE A 41 15.75 14.61 2.55
N ALA A 42 16.12 15.53 3.42
CA ALA A 42 16.92 16.69 3.05
C ALA A 42 18.44 16.40 2.98
N GLY A 43 18.88 15.21 3.41
CA GLY A 43 20.29 14.85 3.49
C GLY A 43 21.08 15.74 4.48
N ILE A 44 20.43 16.14 5.60
CA ILE A 44 21.04 17.02 6.62
C ILE A 44 20.97 16.39 8.01
N VAL A 45 21.89 16.79 8.88
CA VAL A 45 21.85 16.41 10.30
C VAL A 45 20.68 17.12 11.00
N GLN A 46 20.08 16.43 11.98
CA GLN A 46 19.07 17.05 12.83
C GLN A 46 19.71 18.17 13.67
N GLY A 47 19.37 19.40 13.36
CA GLY A 47 19.97 20.58 14.00
C GLY A 47 19.06 21.80 13.91
N GLN A 48 19.67 22.99 13.98
CA GLN A 48 18.95 24.25 13.96
C GLN A 48 18.07 24.43 12.71
N LYS A 49 18.58 24.10 11.51
CA LYS A 49 17.83 24.23 10.25
C LYS A 49 16.55 23.37 10.26
N THR A 50 16.64 22.14 10.75
CA THR A 50 15.49 21.23 10.87
C THR A 50 14.47 21.79 11.86
N ARG A 51 14.95 22.24 13.05
CA ARG A 51 14.09 22.84 14.08
C ARG A 51 13.39 24.10 13.59
N ALA A 52 14.12 24.99 12.88
CA ALA A 52 13.58 26.22 12.33
C ALA A 52 12.44 25.95 11.32
N PHE A 53 12.58 24.94 10.47
CA PHE A 53 11.52 24.53 9.56
C PHE A 53 10.23 24.09 10.31
N PHE A 54 10.36 23.22 11.30
CA PHE A 54 9.19 22.77 12.07
C PHE A 54 8.62 23.86 12.98
N HIS A 55 9.45 24.73 13.50
CA HIS A 55 8.99 25.93 14.22
C HIS A 55 8.15 26.82 13.30
N LYS A 56 8.61 27.07 12.07
CA LYS A 56 7.86 27.83 11.07
C LYS A 56 6.50 27.20 10.76
N LEU A 57 6.44 25.86 10.58
CA LEU A 57 5.17 25.15 10.35
C LEU A 57 4.16 25.39 11.46
N VAL A 58 4.60 25.36 12.72
CA VAL A 58 3.72 25.53 13.88
C VAL A 58 3.34 27.02 14.08
N SER A 59 4.29 27.93 14.00
CA SER A 59 4.07 29.37 14.18
C SER A 59 3.11 29.95 13.14
N HIS A 60 3.17 29.46 11.90
CA HIS A 60 2.25 29.84 10.82
C HIS A 60 0.96 29.01 10.82
N ARG A 61 0.71 28.19 11.85
CA ARG A 61 -0.47 27.33 11.99
C ARG A 61 -0.69 26.36 10.83
N HIS A 62 0.37 26.02 10.11
CA HIS A 62 0.32 25.02 9.05
C HIS A 62 0.30 23.59 9.61
N ALA A 63 0.87 23.39 10.79
CA ALA A 63 0.88 22.12 11.51
C ALA A 63 0.63 22.31 13.00
N ILE A 64 0.14 21.24 13.64
CA ILE A 64 0.07 21.10 15.10
C ILE A 64 1.14 20.10 15.52
N SER A 65 1.81 20.37 16.65
CA SER A 65 2.78 19.45 17.24
C SER A 65 2.20 18.72 18.45
N TYR A 66 2.43 17.40 18.50
CA TYR A 66 2.07 16.54 19.63
C TYR A 66 3.33 15.97 20.25
N ALA A 67 3.42 15.93 21.58
CA ALA A 67 4.52 15.27 22.27
C ALA A 67 4.37 13.75 22.14
N CYS A 68 5.44 13.06 21.77
CA CYS A 68 5.49 11.60 21.83
C CYS A 68 5.86 11.14 23.25
N ARG A 69 5.34 9.99 23.68
CA ARG A 69 5.64 9.45 25.02
C ARG A 69 7.11 9.11 25.26
N HIS A 70 7.86 8.82 24.18
CA HIS A 70 9.24 8.40 24.26
C HIS A 70 10.17 9.43 23.60
N ASN A 71 11.36 9.59 24.14
CA ASN A 71 12.51 10.34 23.57
C ASN A 71 12.28 11.83 23.27
N ARG A 72 11.33 12.49 23.96
CA ARG A 72 10.99 13.92 23.74
C ARG A 72 10.73 14.26 22.25
N ALA A 73 10.45 13.26 21.43
CA ALA A 73 10.12 13.46 20.03
C ALA A 73 8.78 14.19 19.89
N LYS A 74 8.65 14.96 18.81
CA LYS A 74 7.38 15.61 18.46
C LYS A 74 6.88 15.06 17.14
N LEU A 75 5.58 14.70 17.12
CA LEU A 75 4.83 14.40 15.92
C LEU A 75 4.23 15.69 15.39
N TYR A 76 4.38 15.97 14.11
CA TYR A 76 3.81 17.14 13.46
C TYR A 76 2.71 16.71 12.51
N HIS A 77 1.51 17.23 12.71
CA HIS A 77 0.36 17.00 11.86
C HIS A 77 0.10 18.22 10.99
N VAL A 78 0.29 18.08 9.68
CA VAL A 78 0.00 19.12 8.70
C VAL A 78 -1.50 19.07 8.39
N HIS A 79 -2.22 20.17 8.71
CA HIS A 79 -3.68 20.19 8.62
C HIS A 79 -4.25 21.40 7.88
N HIS A 80 -3.42 22.38 7.55
CA HIS A 80 -3.87 23.68 7.04
C HIS A 80 -4.57 23.56 5.68
N PHE A 81 -5.82 24.03 5.60
CA PHE A 81 -6.68 23.91 4.42
C PHE A 81 -6.05 24.45 3.14
N ALA A 82 -5.46 25.66 3.21
CA ALA A 82 -4.91 26.29 2.00
C ALA A 82 -3.72 25.50 1.41
N LEU A 83 -2.90 24.83 2.24
CA LEU A 83 -1.83 23.95 1.76
C LEU A 83 -2.40 22.74 0.99
N TYR A 84 -3.42 22.08 1.54
CA TYR A 84 -4.07 20.96 0.86
C TYR A 84 -4.83 21.38 -0.40
N ARG A 85 -5.44 22.57 -0.38
CA ARG A 85 -6.07 23.14 -1.58
C ARG A 85 -5.04 23.42 -2.68
N ALA A 86 -3.86 23.92 -2.31
CA ALA A 86 -2.78 24.19 -3.27
C ALA A 86 -2.30 22.93 -4.00
N ILE A 87 -2.31 21.77 -3.34
CA ILE A 87 -1.95 20.47 -3.96
C ILE A 87 -3.13 19.73 -4.59
N ASP A 88 -4.28 20.40 -4.74
CA ASP A 88 -5.52 19.84 -5.29
C ASP A 88 -6.14 18.71 -4.46
N GLU A 89 -5.94 18.74 -3.14
CA GLU A 89 -6.48 17.74 -2.20
C GLU A 89 -7.22 18.40 -1.00
N PRO A 90 -8.14 19.35 -1.20
CA PRO A 90 -8.77 20.11 -0.10
C PRO A 90 -9.55 19.23 0.88
N ASN A 91 -10.06 18.10 0.41
CA ASN A 91 -10.87 17.15 1.18
C ASN A 91 -10.07 15.93 1.67
N SER A 92 -8.73 15.97 1.61
CA SER A 92 -7.89 14.86 2.03
C SER A 92 -8.20 14.41 3.46
N ALA A 93 -8.34 13.10 3.66
CA ALA A 93 -8.49 12.50 4.98
C ALA A 93 -7.26 12.71 5.88
N TYR A 94 -6.12 13.05 5.29
CA TYR A 94 -4.89 13.33 6.01
C TYR A 94 -4.90 14.68 6.76
N ARG A 95 -5.84 15.56 6.45
CA ARG A 95 -6.07 16.81 7.21
C ARG A 95 -6.77 16.58 8.55
N ARG A 96 -7.53 15.51 8.67
CA ARG A 96 -8.28 15.21 9.90
C ARG A 96 -7.34 14.70 10.99
N PRO A 97 -7.69 14.90 12.28
CA PRO A 97 -6.95 14.33 13.39
C PRO A 97 -6.71 12.83 13.19
N ILE A 98 -5.51 12.40 13.50
CA ILE A 98 -5.12 11.00 13.31
C ILE A 98 -5.45 10.18 14.56
N PRO A 99 -6.15 9.05 14.46
CA PRO A 99 -6.29 8.11 15.56
C PRO A 99 -4.93 7.55 16.00
N ALA A 100 -4.70 7.43 17.31
CA ALA A 100 -3.40 7.03 17.85
C ALA A 100 -2.87 5.70 17.29
N ASN A 101 -3.77 4.73 17.05
CA ASN A 101 -3.43 3.42 16.48
C ASN A 101 -2.99 3.47 15.01
N ARG A 102 -3.20 4.60 14.31
CA ARG A 102 -2.81 4.77 12.90
C ARG A 102 -1.53 5.58 12.72
N VAL A 103 -0.99 6.16 13.79
CA VAL A 103 0.20 7.02 13.71
C VAL A 103 1.41 6.25 13.20
N ALA A 104 1.67 5.07 13.78
CA ALA A 104 2.81 4.24 13.38
C ALA A 104 2.75 3.84 11.91
N GLU A 105 1.59 3.37 11.43
CA GLU A 105 1.36 3.02 10.02
C GLU A 105 1.69 4.18 9.08
N ARG A 106 1.17 5.39 9.38
CA ARG A 106 1.39 6.57 8.54
C ARG A 106 2.84 7.03 8.53
N LEU A 107 3.52 6.99 9.67
CA LEU A 107 4.94 7.34 9.75
C LEU A 107 5.81 6.34 8.99
N MET A 108 5.53 5.04 9.10
CA MET A 108 6.26 4.00 8.38
C MET A 108 5.98 4.07 6.86
N MET A 109 4.74 4.37 6.48
CA MET A 109 4.40 4.61 5.07
C MET A 109 5.19 5.80 4.51
N LEU A 110 5.30 6.90 5.27
CA LEU A 110 6.12 8.04 4.88
C LEU A 110 7.61 7.68 4.81
N ASP A 111 8.13 6.90 5.75
CA ASP A 111 9.52 6.40 5.68
C ASP A 111 9.76 5.64 4.38
N GLY A 112 8.84 4.74 3.99
CA GLY A 112 8.92 3.99 2.74
C GLY A 112 8.89 4.86 1.48
N VAL A 113 8.08 5.92 1.49
CA VAL A 113 8.01 6.91 0.40
C VAL A 113 9.29 7.74 0.30
N LEU A 114 9.86 8.17 1.44
CA LEU A 114 11.03 9.03 1.49
C LEU A 114 12.35 8.29 1.19
N THR A 115 12.35 6.95 1.25
CA THR A 115 13.56 6.14 0.98
C THR A 115 14.03 6.29 -0.46
N ASP A 116 13.12 6.57 -1.40
CA ASP A 116 13.45 6.69 -2.82
C ASP A 116 12.80 7.94 -3.40
N PRO A 117 13.52 9.08 -3.38
CA PRO A 117 13.01 10.35 -3.87
C PRO A 117 12.86 10.40 -5.41
N GLY A 118 13.41 9.42 -6.12
CA GLY A 118 13.31 9.31 -7.58
C GLY A 118 12.01 8.69 -8.08
N LEU A 119 11.20 8.10 -7.19
CA LEU A 119 9.91 7.52 -7.57
C LEU A 119 8.81 8.61 -7.63
N ASP A 120 7.96 8.51 -8.64
CA ASP A 120 6.69 9.25 -8.65
C ASP A 120 5.59 8.41 -7.98
N TRP A 121 5.06 8.92 -6.86
CA TRP A 121 4.17 8.16 -5.98
C TRP A 121 2.70 8.44 -6.27
N LEU A 122 1.97 7.41 -6.69
CA LEU A 122 0.51 7.40 -6.85
C LEU A 122 -0.15 7.19 -5.48
N ALA A 123 -0.87 8.18 -4.98
CA ALA A 123 -1.47 8.14 -3.67
C ALA A 123 -2.95 7.71 -3.72
N SER A 124 -3.72 8.29 -4.64
CA SER A 124 -5.15 8.04 -4.73
C SER A 124 -5.50 6.78 -5.53
N ARG A 125 -6.68 6.22 -5.25
CA ARG A 125 -7.22 5.07 -6.03
C ARG A 125 -7.36 5.42 -7.52
N ALA A 126 -7.84 6.63 -7.81
CA ALA A 126 -8.03 7.11 -9.17
C ALA A 126 -6.70 7.20 -9.94
N GLU A 127 -5.65 7.75 -9.31
CA GLU A 127 -4.31 7.80 -9.92
C GLU A 127 -3.77 6.40 -10.23
N LYS A 128 -3.91 5.46 -9.28
CA LYS A 128 -3.48 4.07 -9.46
C LYS A 128 -4.27 3.40 -10.59
N ALA A 129 -5.60 3.48 -10.55
CA ALA A 129 -6.42 2.89 -11.59
C ALA A 129 -6.09 3.48 -12.96
N ALA A 130 -6.01 4.81 -13.08
CA ALA A 130 -5.67 5.48 -14.34
C ALA A 130 -4.29 5.08 -14.88
N TYR A 131 -3.28 4.93 -13.99
CA TYR A 131 -1.96 4.49 -14.40
C TYR A 131 -1.98 3.09 -15.02
N PHE A 132 -2.66 2.14 -14.39
CA PHE A 132 -2.68 0.76 -14.87
C PHE A 132 -3.61 0.55 -16.07
N THR A 133 -4.74 1.27 -16.17
CA THR A 133 -5.69 1.11 -17.29
C THR A 133 -5.33 1.93 -18.52
N ASN A 134 -4.87 3.18 -18.33
CA ASN A 134 -4.66 4.13 -19.43
C ASN A 134 -3.17 4.37 -19.73
N GLY A 135 -2.28 3.83 -18.88
CA GLY A 135 -0.83 4.02 -19.00
C GLY A 135 -0.13 2.96 -19.85
N ARG A 136 1.18 2.87 -19.68
CA ARG A 136 2.04 1.90 -20.39
C ARG A 136 1.66 0.43 -20.17
N CYS A 137 0.95 0.12 -19.07
CA CYS A 137 0.63 -1.26 -18.71
C CYS A 137 -0.63 -1.80 -19.39
N SER A 138 -1.59 -0.94 -19.77
CA SER A 138 -2.88 -1.29 -20.42
C SER A 138 -3.57 -2.51 -19.78
N VAL A 139 -3.58 -2.55 -18.43
CA VAL A 139 -4.17 -3.65 -17.68
C VAL A 139 -5.69 -3.56 -17.75
N PRO A 140 -6.41 -4.64 -18.11
CA PRO A 140 -7.85 -4.65 -18.09
C PRO A 140 -8.41 -4.32 -16.69
N PRO A 141 -9.49 -3.52 -16.56
CA PRO A 141 -10.04 -3.10 -15.27
C PRO A 141 -10.41 -4.27 -14.34
N GLU A 142 -10.78 -5.42 -14.89
CA GLU A 142 -11.10 -6.63 -14.15
C GLU A 142 -9.90 -7.26 -13.44
N MET A 143 -8.69 -7.00 -13.93
CA MET A 143 -7.44 -7.51 -13.34
C MET A 143 -6.93 -6.64 -12.19
N LEU A 144 -7.56 -5.49 -11.94
CA LEU A 144 -7.17 -4.60 -10.85
C LEU A 144 -7.59 -5.16 -9.48
N PRO A 145 -6.79 -4.95 -8.42
CA PRO A 145 -7.09 -5.44 -7.07
C PRO A 145 -8.41 -4.88 -6.53
N ARG A 146 -9.28 -5.77 -5.98
CA ARG A 146 -10.57 -5.40 -5.39
C ARG A 146 -10.81 -6.11 -4.07
N LEU A 147 -11.73 -5.59 -3.24
CA LEU A 147 -12.14 -6.27 -2.00
C LEU A 147 -13.03 -7.48 -2.29
N ASN A 148 -13.89 -7.36 -3.31
CA ASN A 148 -14.79 -8.42 -3.73
C ASN A 148 -14.62 -8.64 -5.24
N ALA A 149 -14.08 -9.80 -5.61
CA ALA A 149 -13.87 -10.17 -7.01
C ALA A 149 -15.18 -10.36 -7.79
N ALA A 150 -16.27 -10.73 -7.12
CA ALA A 150 -17.59 -10.90 -7.72
C ALA A 150 -18.33 -9.58 -7.99
N ALA A 151 -17.85 -8.44 -7.47
CA ALA A 151 -18.46 -7.15 -7.74
C ALA A 151 -18.15 -6.70 -9.17
N ALA A 152 -19.14 -6.01 -9.79
CA ALA A 152 -18.97 -5.44 -11.12
C ALA A 152 -17.66 -4.65 -11.27
N PRO A 153 -16.96 -4.76 -12.41
CA PRO A 153 -15.65 -4.14 -12.63
C PRO A 153 -15.74 -2.61 -12.74
N ARG A 154 -15.77 -1.94 -11.57
CA ARG A 154 -15.73 -0.49 -11.50
C ARG A 154 -14.35 -0.05 -11.01
N THR A 155 -13.73 0.88 -11.70
CA THR A 155 -12.40 1.42 -11.37
C THR A 155 -12.35 2.17 -10.03
N ASP A 156 -13.49 2.74 -9.59
CA ASP A 156 -13.64 3.40 -8.29
C ASP A 156 -13.53 2.45 -7.08
N HIS A 157 -13.72 1.15 -7.30
CA HIS A 157 -13.53 0.10 -6.29
C HIS A 157 -12.15 -0.58 -6.36
N ALA A 158 -11.33 -0.25 -7.36
CA ALA A 158 -9.97 -0.76 -7.48
C ALA A 158 -9.04 -0.20 -6.39
N PHE A 159 -7.99 -0.93 -6.08
CA PHE A 159 -6.97 -0.56 -5.09
C PHE A 159 -7.55 -0.17 -3.73
N PRO A 160 -8.25 -1.08 -3.04
CA PRO A 160 -8.84 -0.82 -1.72
C PRO A 160 -7.78 -0.47 -0.67
N ASP A 161 -6.55 -0.90 -0.89
CA ASP A 161 -5.43 -0.64 0.00
C ASP A 161 -4.95 0.82 -0.12
N LYS A 162 -4.63 1.40 1.03
CA LYS A 162 -4.18 2.80 1.13
C LYS A 162 -2.70 2.99 0.78
N PHE A 163 -1.97 1.90 0.59
CA PHE A 163 -0.52 1.98 0.33
C PHE A 163 -0.25 2.61 -1.03
N PRO A 164 0.69 3.56 -1.11
CA PRO A 164 1.05 4.19 -2.37
C PRO A 164 1.79 3.21 -3.29
N ILE A 165 1.75 3.49 -4.58
CA ILE A 165 2.53 2.78 -5.59
C ILE A 165 3.49 3.78 -6.22
N GLY A 166 4.79 3.52 -6.11
CA GLY A 166 5.82 4.31 -6.76
C GLY A 166 6.01 3.87 -8.21
N ILE A 167 6.31 4.81 -9.08
CA ILE A 167 6.65 4.54 -10.48
C ILE A 167 8.10 4.91 -10.68
N ALA A 168 8.91 3.95 -11.07
CA ALA A 168 10.31 4.15 -11.41
C ALA A 168 10.45 4.84 -12.78
N THR A 169 11.61 5.38 -13.09
CA THR A 169 11.89 6.08 -14.35
C THR A 169 11.72 5.19 -15.59
N ASP A 170 11.94 3.88 -15.42
CA ASP A 170 11.72 2.87 -16.46
C ASP A 170 10.22 2.48 -16.62
N GLY A 171 9.33 3.03 -15.78
CA GLY A 171 7.90 2.73 -15.75
C GLY A 171 7.54 1.52 -14.90
N ARG A 172 8.49 0.90 -14.18
CA ARG A 172 8.25 -0.23 -13.32
C ARG A 172 7.52 0.19 -12.03
N PRO A 173 6.38 -0.42 -11.69
CA PRO A 173 5.67 -0.10 -10.45
C PRO A 173 6.37 -0.71 -9.23
N VAL A 174 6.45 0.08 -8.17
CA VAL A 174 6.98 -0.29 -6.85
C VAL A 174 5.85 -0.23 -5.85
N PHE A 175 5.31 -1.39 -5.49
CA PHE A 175 4.24 -1.51 -4.49
C PHE A 175 4.82 -1.36 -3.09
N LEU A 176 4.27 -0.45 -2.30
CA LEU A 176 4.65 -0.29 -0.90
C LEU A 176 3.69 -1.06 0.00
N TYR A 177 4.21 -1.83 0.93
CA TYR A 177 3.43 -2.46 2.00
C TYR A 177 4.06 -2.19 3.36
N VAL A 178 3.25 -1.90 4.37
CA VAL A 178 3.70 -1.66 5.76
C VAL A 178 3.18 -2.78 6.65
N VAL A 179 4.09 -3.53 7.24
CA VAL A 179 3.76 -4.59 8.21
C VAL A 179 3.61 -3.96 9.60
N LEU A 180 2.44 -4.16 10.21
CA LEU A 180 2.18 -3.76 11.59
C LEU A 180 2.13 -4.99 12.50
N PRO A 181 2.60 -4.88 13.76
CA PRO A 181 2.60 -6.01 14.70
C PRO A 181 1.22 -6.62 14.94
N THR A 182 0.18 -5.79 14.85
CA THR A 182 -1.21 -6.15 15.12
C THR A 182 -1.94 -6.83 13.96
N VAL A 183 -1.31 -6.94 12.75
CA VAL A 183 -2.05 -7.32 11.53
C VAL A 183 -1.19 -8.17 10.59
N ARG A 184 -0.66 -9.31 11.07
CA ARG A 184 0.16 -10.21 10.25
C ARG A 184 -0.60 -10.85 9.09
N ASP A 185 -1.88 -11.16 9.27
CA ASP A 185 -2.71 -11.85 8.26
C ASP A 185 -3.03 -11.00 7.04
N ASN A 186 -2.92 -9.68 7.16
CA ASN A 186 -3.23 -8.76 6.08
C ASN A 186 -2.19 -8.76 4.94
N PHE A 187 -0.95 -9.19 5.19
CA PHE A 187 0.07 -9.22 4.15
C PHE A 187 -0.24 -10.28 3.09
N ARG A 188 -0.58 -11.48 3.54
CA ARG A 188 -1.01 -12.56 2.64
C ARG A 188 -2.27 -12.18 1.85
N ALA A 189 -3.25 -11.56 2.51
CA ALA A 189 -4.46 -11.04 1.86
C ALA A 189 -4.16 -9.93 0.85
N PHE A 190 -3.17 -9.08 1.12
CA PHE A 190 -2.68 -8.08 0.16
C PHE A 190 -2.09 -8.76 -1.09
N LEU A 191 -1.18 -9.72 -0.92
CA LEU A 191 -0.56 -10.45 -2.04
C LEU A 191 -1.61 -11.13 -2.93
N ARG A 192 -2.57 -11.82 -2.32
CA ARG A 192 -3.66 -12.50 -3.03
C ARG A 192 -4.53 -11.54 -3.82
N ARG A 193 -4.89 -10.40 -3.22
CA ARG A 193 -5.70 -9.38 -3.88
C ARG A 193 -4.99 -8.78 -5.09
N HIS A 194 -3.67 -8.69 -5.05
CA HIS A 194 -2.85 -8.16 -6.14
C HIS A 194 -2.34 -9.25 -7.09
N ALA A 195 -2.58 -10.53 -6.82
CA ALA A 195 -1.96 -11.65 -7.54
C ALA A 195 -2.19 -11.57 -9.05
N THR A 196 -3.42 -11.31 -9.48
CA THR A 196 -3.77 -11.17 -10.90
C THR A 196 -3.02 -10.01 -11.56
N LEU A 197 -2.97 -8.86 -10.90
CA LEU A 197 -2.20 -7.71 -11.38
C LEU A 197 -0.72 -8.04 -11.49
N PHE A 198 -0.12 -8.63 -10.44
CA PHE A 198 1.29 -9.02 -10.43
C PHE A 198 1.66 -10.00 -11.54
N GLN A 199 0.75 -10.90 -11.91
CA GLN A 199 0.93 -11.85 -13.02
C GLN A 199 0.82 -11.19 -14.40
N THR A 200 0.03 -10.12 -14.50
CA THR A 200 -0.16 -9.38 -15.76
C THR A 200 0.99 -8.44 -16.07
N LEU A 201 1.66 -7.93 -15.02
CA LEU A 201 2.75 -6.97 -15.17
C LEU A 201 4.05 -7.65 -15.62
N PRO A 202 4.78 -7.09 -16.62
CA PRO A 202 6.05 -7.66 -17.08
C PRO A 202 7.15 -7.61 -16.03
N SER A 203 7.12 -6.59 -15.17
CA SER A 203 8.02 -6.42 -14.03
C SER A 203 7.41 -5.53 -12.97
N TRP A 204 7.72 -5.82 -11.71
CA TRP A 204 7.29 -5.04 -10.56
C TRP A 204 8.24 -5.26 -9.37
N THR A 205 8.16 -4.39 -8.39
CA THR A 205 8.88 -4.51 -7.12
C THR A 205 7.91 -4.40 -5.97
N LEU A 206 8.06 -5.24 -4.95
CA LEU A 206 7.35 -5.11 -3.68
C LEU A 206 8.33 -4.62 -2.61
N ARG A 207 8.07 -3.44 -2.09
CA ARG A 207 8.81 -2.86 -0.96
C ARG A 207 8.02 -3.07 0.32
N VAL A 208 8.56 -3.90 1.21
CA VAL A 208 7.94 -4.16 2.51
C VAL A 208 8.67 -3.36 3.59
N VAL A 209 7.93 -2.54 4.32
CA VAL A 209 8.45 -1.75 5.44
C VAL A 209 8.11 -2.46 6.74
N LEU A 210 9.15 -2.85 7.48
CA LEU A 210 9.06 -3.55 8.76
C LEU A 210 9.49 -2.63 9.90
N PRO A 211 8.77 -2.59 11.05
CA PRO A 211 9.29 -1.94 12.24
C PRO A 211 10.57 -2.66 12.69
N ARG A 212 11.52 -1.91 13.24
CA ARG A 212 12.79 -2.49 13.72
C ARG A 212 12.59 -3.63 14.74
N ALA A 213 11.53 -3.51 15.55
CA ALA A 213 11.15 -4.54 16.53
C ALA A 213 10.66 -5.87 15.88
N LEU A 214 10.41 -5.87 14.56
CA LEU A 214 10.00 -7.05 13.79
C LEU A 214 11.06 -7.43 12.74
N ALA A 215 12.32 -7.05 12.93
CA ALA A 215 13.39 -7.41 11.99
C ALA A 215 13.49 -8.94 11.80
N ASP A 216 13.28 -9.70 12.87
CA ASP A 216 13.27 -11.19 12.84
C ASP A 216 12.08 -11.76 12.03
N ALA A 217 11.04 -10.96 11.74
CA ALA A 217 9.93 -11.38 10.89
C ALA A 217 10.26 -11.36 9.38
N TYR A 218 11.46 -10.92 9.00
CA TYR A 218 11.88 -10.81 7.60
C TYR A 218 11.79 -12.16 6.86
N GLU A 219 12.29 -13.22 7.46
CA GLU A 219 12.22 -14.58 6.90
C GLU A 219 10.78 -15.05 6.72
N GLY A 220 9.91 -14.75 7.69
CA GLY A 220 8.49 -15.05 7.60
C GLY A 220 7.79 -14.28 6.47
N VAL A 221 8.17 -13.03 6.23
CA VAL A 221 7.65 -12.24 5.10
C VAL A 221 8.11 -12.84 3.77
N GLN A 222 9.38 -13.22 3.65
CA GLN A 222 9.90 -13.89 2.46
C GLN A 222 9.22 -15.24 2.22
N ALA A 223 9.00 -16.03 3.28
CA ALA A 223 8.30 -17.31 3.18
C ALA A 223 6.88 -17.11 2.63
N VAL A 224 6.14 -16.11 3.11
CA VAL A 224 4.79 -15.80 2.61
C VAL A 224 4.81 -15.42 1.11
N VAL A 225 5.78 -14.60 0.67
CA VAL A 225 5.93 -14.26 -0.76
C VAL A 225 6.21 -15.52 -1.59
N ARG A 226 7.13 -16.35 -1.12
CA ARG A 226 7.49 -17.60 -1.78
C ARG A 226 6.31 -18.55 -1.89
N ASP A 227 5.56 -18.73 -0.80
CA ASP A 227 4.35 -19.54 -0.78
C ASP A 227 3.29 -19.08 -1.78
N GLU A 228 3.10 -17.76 -1.95
CA GLU A 228 2.05 -17.23 -2.81
C GLU A 228 2.45 -17.19 -4.30
N PHE A 229 3.74 -17.04 -4.63
CA PHE A 229 4.19 -16.81 -6.01
C PHE A 229 5.17 -17.84 -6.57
N GLU A 230 6.00 -18.46 -5.73
CA GLU A 230 7.12 -19.29 -6.18
C GLU A 230 6.91 -20.79 -5.94
N SER A 231 6.06 -21.17 -4.97
CA SER A 231 5.83 -22.59 -4.68
C SER A 231 4.84 -23.20 -5.68
N PRO A 232 5.28 -23.94 -6.69
CA PRO A 232 4.38 -24.62 -7.60
C PRO A 232 3.69 -25.78 -6.86
N LEU A 233 2.42 -26.02 -7.14
CA LEU A 233 1.76 -27.26 -6.75
C LEU A 233 2.30 -28.41 -7.60
N TYR A 234 2.53 -29.56 -6.97
CA TYR A 234 2.85 -30.77 -7.72
C TYR A 234 1.67 -31.17 -8.63
N PRO A 235 1.92 -31.82 -9.80
CA PRO A 235 0.88 -32.14 -10.75
C PRO A 235 -0.32 -32.87 -10.14
N HIS A 236 -0.09 -33.86 -9.29
CA HIS A 236 -1.18 -34.58 -8.59
C HIS A 236 -1.98 -33.69 -7.63
N THR A 237 -1.34 -32.69 -7.02
CA THR A 237 -1.99 -31.71 -6.15
C THR A 237 -2.83 -30.73 -6.97
N VAL A 238 -2.40 -30.41 -8.19
CA VAL A 238 -3.16 -29.54 -9.12
C VAL A 238 -4.47 -30.21 -9.55
N ASP A 239 -4.40 -31.50 -9.87
CA ASP A 239 -5.61 -32.24 -10.28
C ASP A 239 -6.61 -32.38 -9.11
N GLU A 240 -6.11 -32.59 -7.89
CA GLU A 240 -6.92 -32.64 -6.69
C GLU A 240 -7.53 -31.26 -6.33
N LEU A 241 -6.76 -30.20 -6.51
CA LEU A 241 -7.22 -28.81 -6.39
C LEU A 241 -8.36 -28.52 -7.37
N LYS A 242 -8.17 -28.85 -8.65
CA LYS A 242 -9.20 -28.67 -9.69
C LYS A 242 -10.47 -29.43 -9.35
N TRP A 243 -10.32 -30.73 -9.02
CA TRP A 243 -11.45 -31.58 -8.63
C TRP A 243 -12.20 -30.98 -7.42
N TYR A 244 -11.50 -30.52 -6.37
CA TYR A 244 -12.10 -29.91 -5.19
C TYR A 244 -12.94 -28.67 -5.53
N PHE A 245 -12.41 -27.72 -6.30
CA PHE A 245 -13.13 -26.51 -6.66
C PHE A 245 -14.29 -26.76 -7.63
N GLU A 246 -14.19 -27.76 -8.49
CA GLU A 246 -15.30 -28.21 -9.33
C GLU A 246 -16.43 -28.80 -8.50
N GLN A 247 -16.13 -29.66 -7.52
CA GLN A 247 -17.12 -30.20 -6.59
C GLN A 247 -17.76 -29.08 -5.77
N ARG A 248 -16.95 -28.19 -5.18
CA ARG A 248 -17.44 -27.04 -4.41
C ARG A 248 -18.40 -26.17 -5.21
N ARG A 249 -18.14 -25.95 -6.50
CA ARG A 249 -19.04 -25.21 -7.39
C ARG A 249 -20.36 -25.95 -7.61
N ARG A 250 -20.35 -27.27 -7.75
CA ARG A 250 -21.55 -28.10 -7.89
C ARG A 250 -22.38 -28.08 -6.60
N ILE A 251 -21.75 -28.11 -5.45
CA ILE A 251 -22.38 -28.06 -4.13
C ILE A 251 -23.01 -26.72 -3.84
N GLY A 252 -22.35 -25.60 -4.23
CA GLY A 252 -22.86 -24.25 -4.05
C GLY A 252 -24.19 -23.94 -4.71
N SER A 253 -24.68 -24.86 -5.59
CA SER A 253 -26.01 -24.82 -6.18
C SER A 253 -27.05 -25.63 -5.40
N THR A 254 -26.65 -26.43 -4.41
CA THR A 254 -27.51 -27.29 -3.58
C THR A 254 -26.99 -27.25 -2.14
N GLN A 255 -27.90 -27.19 -1.15
CA GLN A 255 -27.53 -27.23 0.30
C GLN A 255 -27.03 -28.62 0.75
N PHE A 256 -26.21 -29.27 -0.02
CA PHE A 256 -25.75 -30.63 0.22
C PHE A 256 -24.28 -30.55 0.74
N TYR A 257 -24.04 -31.04 1.95
CA TYR A 257 -22.69 -31.27 2.47
C TYR A 257 -22.27 -32.69 2.08
N PRO A 258 -21.23 -32.87 1.25
CA PRO A 258 -20.78 -34.19 0.90
C PRO A 258 -20.18 -34.90 2.11
N SER A 259 -20.63 -36.11 2.38
CA SER A 259 -20.02 -37.06 3.33
C SER A 259 -18.83 -37.80 2.73
N ASP A 260 -18.33 -37.39 1.56
CA ASP A 260 -17.21 -38.02 0.88
C ASP A 260 -15.93 -37.66 1.59
N GLU A 261 -15.23 -38.66 2.11
CA GLU A 261 -13.94 -38.54 2.78
C GLU A 261 -12.87 -37.85 1.91
N ARG A 262 -12.93 -38.02 0.60
CA ARG A 262 -12.04 -37.35 -0.35
C ARG A 262 -12.31 -35.84 -0.36
N PHE A 263 -13.58 -35.44 -0.33
CA PHE A 263 -13.94 -34.01 -0.30
C PHE A 263 -13.52 -33.37 1.02
N ILE A 264 -13.72 -34.05 2.14
CA ILE A 264 -13.32 -33.55 3.47
C ILE A 264 -11.79 -33.34 3.52
N ARG A 265 -11.01 -34.33 3.07
CA ARG A 265 -9.54 -34.20 3.00
C ARG A 265 -9.08 -33.08 2.06
N ALA A 266 -9.75 -32.94 0.92
CA ALA A 266 -9.44 -31.86 -0.02
C ALA A 266 -9.85 -30.49 0.54
N ALA A 267 -10.94 -30.39 1.30
CA ALA A 267 -11.34 -29.17 1.99
C ALA A 267 -10.29 -28.77 3.03
N ASP A 268 -9.83 -29.68 3.87
CA ASP A 268 -8.77 -29.42 4.84
C ASP A 268 -7.47 -28.95 4.16
N ALA A 269 -7.16 -29.48 2.98
CA ALA A 269 -5.96 -29.11 2.23
C ALA A 269 -6.10 -27.79 1.45
N PHE A 270 -7.27 -27.49 0.88
CA PHE A 270 -7.44 -26.44 -0.12
C PHE A 270 -8.45 -25.35 0.23
N ASP A 271 -9.11 -25.36 1.40
CA ASP A 271 -10.11 -24.35 1.78
C ASP A 271 -9.46 -22.99 2.17
N ALA A 272 -8.16 -22.86 2.05
CA ALA A 272 -7.49 -21.58 2.24
C ALA A 272 -7.71 -20.67 1.01
N PRO A 273 -8.00 -19.35 1.19
CA PRO A 273 -8.22 -18.40 0.10
C PRO A 273 -7.12 -18.34 -0.98
N ARG A 274 -5.89 -18.77 -0.66
CA ARG A 274 -4.77 -18.85 -1.62
C ARG A 274 -5.07 -19.84 -2.76
N PHE A 275 -5.71 -20.95 -2.43
CA PHE A 275 -6.02 -21.98 -3.41
C PHE A 275 -7.19 -21.58 -4.30
N ASP A 276 -8.17 -20.85 -3.76
CA ASP A 276 -9.25 -20.24 -4.54
C ASP A 276 -8.68 -19.29 -5.60
N SER A 277 -7.79 -18.37 -5.19
CA SER A 277 -7.10 -17.46 -6.11
C SER A 277 -6.26 -18.23 -7.15
N LEU A 278 -5.54 -19.25 -6.73
CA LEU A 278 -4.70 -20.07 -7.60
C LEU A 278 -5.53 -20.82 -8.63
N TYR A 279 -6.65 -21.42 -8.20
CA TYR A 279 -7.58 -22.12 -9.09
C TYR A 279 -8.16 -21.18 -10.15
N HIS A 280 -8.68 -20.03 -9.73
CA HIS A 280 -9.27 -19.05 -10.66
C HIS A 280 -8.28 -18.42 -11.61
N CYS A 281 -7.06 -18.10 -11.14
CA CYS A 281 -6.06 -17.43 -11.98
C CYS A 281 -5.30 -18.37 -12.93
N ARG A 282 -5.08 -19.64 -12.54
CA ARG A 282 -4.21 -20.56 -13.30
C ARG A 282 -4.93 -21.76 -13.92
N TYR A 283 -6.04 -22.21 -13.33
CA TYR A 283 -6.62 -23.50 -13.67
C TYR A 283 -8.09 -23.45 -14.08
N CYS A 284 -8.77 -22.33 -13.92
CA CYS A 284 -10.21 -22.21 -14.25
C CYS A 284 -10.48 -22.04 -15.76
N GLY A 285 -9.46 -22.11 -16.63
CA GLY A 285 -9.62 -22.18 -18.08
C GLY A 285 -10.59 -21.13 -18.66
N ARG A 286 -10.31 -19.85 -18.43
CA ARG A 286 -10.96 -18.73 -19.13
C ARG A 286 -9.96 -18.03 -19.99
#